data_d0576f286f82e0214512d8d6e3ff1235
#
_entry.id   d0576f286f82e0214512d8d6e3ff1235
#
_cell.length_a   1.000
_cell.length_b   1.000
_cell.length_c   1.000
_cell.angle_alpha   90.00
_cell.angle_beta   90.00
_cell.angle_gamma   90.00
#
_symmetry.space_group_name_H-M   'P 1'
#
loop_
_entity.id
_entity.type
_entity.pdbx_description
1 polymer ?
#
loop_
_entity_poly.entity_id
_entity_poly.type
_entity_poly.pdbx_seq_one_letter_code
_entity_poly.pdbx_strand_id
1 'polypeptide(L)'
;MDAWPDGGYTPFRGAKGTTFEGGVRVPGIAYWKGMINPGRVSDDVFDLMDLFGTSLRLAGISQDLLPDDRYYDFIDQSSFLIHDNGKGNRESVYFWWGTELMGIRMREYKEHIKVIVPQAPHMWIDYATIQDVGLAPWLFNLYIDPKEEMPVGHRRNAWLASLGAQLKTHAATFKKYPPKNIGL
;
A
#
# COMPACT_ATOMS: atom_id res chain seq x y z
N MET A 1 -8.23 -2.16 17.09
CA MET A 1 -9.53 -1.75 17.62
C MET A 1 -10.58 -2.47 16.80
N ASP A 2 -11.31 -3.35 17.43
CA ASP A 2 -12.22 -4.23 16.73
C ASP A 2 -13.63 -3.83 17.07
N ALA A 3 -14.30 -3.24 16.10
CA ALA A 3 -15.72 -2.90 16.22
C ALA A 3 -16.62 -4.14 16.16
N TRP A 4 -16.05 -5.32 15.80
CA TRP A 4 -16.80 -6.57 15.68
C TRP A 4 -16.13 -7.67 16.50
N PRO A 5 -16.89 -8.36 17.36
CA PRO A 5 -16.37 -9.53 18.08
C PRO A 5 -15.98 -10.67 17.15
N ASP A 6 -16.53 -10.70 15.92
CA ASP A 6 -16.28 -11.75 14.93
C ASP A 6 -15.29 -11.32 13.83
N GLY A 7 -14.70 -10.13 13.96
CA GLY A 7 -13.66 -9.67 13.04
C GLY A 7 -12.45 -10.58 13.09
N GLY A 8 -12.04 -11.10 11.94
CA GLY A 8 -10.81 -11.87 11.82
C GLY A 8 -9.64 -11.03 12.32
N TYR A 9 -9.07 -11.40 13.45
CA TYR A 9 -7.94 -10.68 14.02
C TYR A 9 -6.70 -10.93 13.17
N THR A 10 -6.15 -9.86 12.65
CA THR A 10 -4.82 -9.89 12.06
C THR A 10 -3.77 -9.76 13.18
N PRO A 11 -2.59 -10.39 13.06
CA PRO A 11 -1.50 -10.19 14.02
C PRO A 11 -0.88 -8.79 13.89
N PHE A 12 -1.24 -8.02 12.87
CA PHE A 12 -0.69 -6.72 12.58
C PHE A 12 -1.46 -5.60 13.29
N ARG A 13 -0.78 -4.48 13.52
CA ARG A 13 -1.39 -3.29 14.13
C ARG A 13 -2.48 -2.69 13.23
N GLY A 14 -3.50 -2.15 13.86
CA GLY A 14 -4.61 -1.49 13.20
C GLY A 14 -5.68 -2.44 12.68
N ALA A 15 -6.70 -1.87 12.07
CA ALA A 15 -7.83 -2.56 11.47
C ALA A 15 -8.27 -1.81 10.20
N LYS A 16 -9.25 -2.35 9.46
CA LYS A 16 -9.87 -1.70 8.30
C LYS A 16 -10.12 -0.21 8.59
N GLY A 17 -9.72 0.64 7.65
CA GLY A 17 -9.82 2.10 7.79
C GLY A 17 -8.58 2.76 8.40
N THR A 18 -7.52 2.02 8.69
CA THR A 18 -6.21 2.57 9.07
C THR A 18 -5.17 2.27 8.01
N THR A 19 -4.06 3.02 8.03
CA THR A 19 -2.93 2.81 7.13
C THR A 19 -1.86 1.87 7.70
N PHE A 20 -2.06 1.35 8.90
CA PHE A 20 -1.22 0.30 9.48
C PHE A 20 -1.41 -1.04 8.77
N GLU A 21 -0.44 -1.94 8.88
CA GLU A 21 -0.46 -3.23 8.17
C GLU A 21 -1.76 -4.02 8.41
N GLY A 22 -2.33 -3.98 9.62
CA GLY A 22 -3.61 -4.64 9.91
C GLY A 22 -4.82 -4.02 9.18
N GLY A 23 -4.69 -2.79 8.68
CA GLY A 23 -5.75 -2.12 7.91
C GLY A 23 -5.63 -2.29 6.41
N VAL A 24 -4.42 -2.61 5.90
CA VAL A 24 -4.14 -2.60 4.46
C VAL A 24 -3.60 -3.93 3.93
N ARG A 25 -2.99 -4.76 4.79
CA ARG A 25 -2.43 -6.04 4.38
C ARG A 25 -3.49 -7.13 4.39
N VAL A 26 -3.60 -7.84 3.26
CA VAL A 26 -4.50 -8.98 3.09
C VAL A 26 -3.74 -10.15 2.46
N PRO A 27 -4.14 -11.41 2.73
CA PRO A 27 -3.58 -12.56 2.05
C PRO A 27 -3.96 -12.55 0.56
N GLY A 28 -3.00 -12.88 -0.30
CA GLY A 28 -3.21 -13.07 -1.73
C GLY A 28 -3.00 -14.54 -2.10
N ILE A 29 -3.92 -15.12 -2.88
CA ILE A 29 -3.79 -16.48 -3.40
C ILE A 29 -3.97 -16.42 -4.90
N ALA A 30 -2.98 -16.92 -5.64
CA ALA A 30 -3.03 -17.03 -7.09
C ALA A 30 -2.95 -18.50 -7.51
N TYR A 31 -3.86 -18.89 -8.38
CA TYR A 31 -3.90 -20.24 -8.94
C TYR A 31 -4.13 -20.18 -10.44
N TRP A 32 -3.25 -20.84 -11.20
CA TRP A 32 -3.43 -21.05 -12.63
C TRP A 32 -2.75 -22.37 -13.01
N LYS A 33 -3.56 -23.40 -13.23
CA LYS A 33 -3.07 -24.72 -13.57
C LYS A 33 -2.17 -24.71 -14.81
N GLY A 34 -0.94 -25.22 -14.66
CA GLY A 34 0.05 -25.29 -15.72
C GLY A 34 0.81 -24.00 -16.01
N MET A 35 0.46 -22.88 -15.38
CA MET A 35 1.14 -21.58 -15.56
C MET A 35 1.80 -21.09 -14.28
N ILE A 36 1.21 -21.37 -13.12
CA ILE A 36 1.77 -21.00 -11.82
C ILE A 36 2.14 -22.30 -11.09
N ASN A 37 3.41 -22.45 -10.71
CA ASN A 37 3.86 -23.61 -9.97
C ASN A 37 3.30 -23.60 -8.55
N PRO A 38 2.87 -24.77 -8.04
CA PRO A 38 2.28 -24.85 -6.70
C PRO A 38 3.34 -24.66 -5.60
N GLY A 39 2.87 -24.22 -4.44
CA GLY A 39 3.66 -24.18 -3.21
C GLY A 39 4.60 -22.98 -3.07
N ARG A 40 4.56 -22.02 -3.99
CA ARG A 40 5.33 -20.79 -3.86
C ARG A 40 4.69 -19.85 -2.84
N VAL A 41 5.52 -19.28 -1.97
CA VAL A 41 5.15 -18.22 -1.01
C VAL A 41 6.08 -17.03 -1.24
N SER A 42 5.55 -15.81 -1.21
CA SER A 42 6.31 -14.58 -1.34
C SER A 42 5.75 -13.50 -0.42
N ASP A 43 6.63 -12.67 0.11
CA ASP A 43 6.30 -11.44 0.85
C ASP A 43 6.52 -10.18 0.01
N ASP A 44 6.72 -10.32 -1.29
CA ASP A 44 6.84 -9.19 -2.21
C ASP A 44 5.56 -8.39 -2.28
N VAL A 45 5.72 -7.10 -2.57
CA VAL A 45 4.59 -6.17 -2.62
C VAL A 45 3.75 -6.42 -3.87
N PHE A 46 2.47 -6.69 -3.66
CA PHE A 46 1.45 -6.77 -4.69
C PHE A 46 0.25 -5.92 -4.24
N ASP A 47 -0.16 -4.96 -5.05
CA ASP A 47 -1.32 -4.13 -4.75
C ASP A 47 -2.56 -4.61 -5.51
N LEU A 48 -3.74 -4.42 -4.93
CA LEU A 48 -5.00 -4.79 -5.60
C LEU A 48 -5.17 -4.09 -6.96
N MET A 49 -4.66 -2.87 -7.11
CA MET A 49 -4.68 -2.17 -8.40
C MET A 49 -3.84 -2.86 -9.47
N ASP A 50 -2.83 -3.65 -9.09
CA ASP A 50 -1.98 -4.39 -10.03
C ASP A 50 -2.75 -5.51 -10.73
N LEU A 51 -3.85 -5.99 -10.16
CA LEU A 51 -4.71 -6.98 -10.80
C LEU A 51 -5.21 -6.50 -12.16
N PHE A 52 -5.53 -5.21 -12.30
CA PHE A 52 -6.01 -4.64 -13.56
C PHE A 52 -4.94 -4.75 -14.67
N GLY A 53 -3.76 -4.16 -14.43
CA GLY A 53 -2.69 -4.17 -15.43
C GLY A 53 -2.15 -5.58 -15.71
N THR A 54 -2.04 -6.40 -14.68
CA THR A 54 -1.62 -7.80 -14.81
C THR A 54 -2.61 -8.62 -15.65
N SER A 55 -3.91 -8.43 -15.43
CA SER A 55 -4.95 -9.10 -16.21
C SER A 55 -4.94 -8.69 -17.68
N LEU A 56 -4.75 -7.41 -17.97
CA LEU A 56 -4.58 -6.93 -19.34
C LEU A 56 -3.40 -7.63 -20.03
N ARG A 57 -2.26 -7.66 -19.36
CA ARG A 57 -1.05 -8.29 -19.89
C ARG A 57 -1.25 -9.77 -20.15
N LEU A 58 -1.84 -10.50 -19.20
CA LEU A 58 -2.12 -11.93 -19.35
C LEU A 58 -3.15 -12.23 -20.45
N ALA A 59 -4.06 -11.30 -20.70
CA ALA A 59 -5.02 -11.38 -21.82
C ALA A 59 -4.43 -10.94 -23.18
N GLY A 60 -3.17 -10.52 -23.23
CA GLY A 60 -2.53 -10.02 -24.45
C GLY A 60 -3.03 -8.65 -24.92
N ILE A 61 -3.66 -7.89 -24.03
CA ILE A 61 -4.18 -6.55 -24.33
C ILE A 61 -3.08 -5.53 -24.08
N SER A 62 -2.80 -4.67 -25.08
CA SER A 62 -1.82 -3.60 -24.93
C SER A 62 -2.37 -2.49 -24.01
N GLN A 63 -1.49 -1.97 -23.15
CA GLN A 63 -1.80 -0.81 -22.33
C GLN A 63 -2.02 0.47 -23.15
N ASP A 64 -1.52 0.53 -24.39
CA ASP A 64 -1.72 1.66 -25.31
C ASP A 64 -3.19 1.84 -25.70
N LEU A 65 -4.02 0.84 -25.45
CA LEU A 65 -5.47 0.93 -25.68
C LEU A 65 -6.22 1.60 -24.52
N LEU A 66 -5.54 1.87 -23.41
CA LEU A 66 -6.15 2.55 -22.28
C LEU A 66 -6.30 4.05 -22.56
N PRO A 67 -7.36 4.69 -22.03
CA PRO A 67 -7.51 6.13 -22.10
C PRO A 67 -6.30 6.86 -21.51
N ASP A 68 -5.89 7.95 -22.13
CA ASP A 68 -4.76 8.79 -21.69
C ASP A 68 -5.19 9.97 -20.80
N ASP A 69 -6.48 10.03 -20.45
CA ASP A 69 -7.10 11.10 -19.66
C ASP A 69 -6.89 10.99 -18.16
N ARG A 70 -6.19 9.93 -17.72
CA ARG A 70 -5.93 9.62 -16.29
C ARG A 70 -4.58 8.96 -16.08
N TYR A 71 -4.10 8.99 -14.85
CA TYR A 71 -2.95 8.24 -14.41
C TYR A 71 -3.35 6.84 -13.93
N TYR A 72 -2.56 5.84 -14.25
CA TYR A 72 -2.75 4.47 -13.80
C TYR A 72 -1.62 4.09 -12.87
N ASP A 73 -1.94 3.79 -11.62
CA ASP A 73 -0.96 3.41 -10.59
C ASP A 73 -0.61 1.92 -10.61
N PHE A 74 -1.27 1.12 -11.43
CA PHE A 74 -0.99 -0.30 -11.50
C PHE A 74 0.38 -0.60 -12.10
N ILE A 75 0.94 -1.72 -11.69
CA ILE A 75 2.16 -2.31 -12.27
C ILE A 75 1.81 -3.71 -12.75
N ASP A 76 2.31 -4.08 -13.94
CA ASP A 76 2.19 -5.45 -14.43
C ASP A 76 3.03 -6.40 -13.57
N GLN A 77 2.37 -7.35 -12.93
CA GLN A 77 2.96 -8.38 -12.07
C GLN A 77 2.92 -9.78 -12.72
N SER A 78 2.69 -9.87 -14.02
CA SER A 78 2.58 -11.15 -14.72
C SER A 78 3.84 -12.00 -14.59
N SER A 79 5.02 -11.39 -14.72
CA SER A 79 6.30 -12.09 -14.53
C SER A 79 6.47 -12.62 -13.11
N PHE A 80 6.06 -11.83 -12.10
CA PHE A 80 6.05 -12.23 -10.70
C PHE A 80 5.15 -13.45 -10.45
N LEU A 81 3.99 -13.51 -11.11
CA LEU A 81 3.05 -14.61 -10.93
C LEU A 81 3.49 -15.90 -11.64
N ILE A 82 4.04 -15.80 -12.86
CA ILE A 82 4.30 -16.96 -13.73
C ILE A 82 5.68 -17.55 -13.48
N HIS A 83 6.71 -16.74 -13.22
CA HIS A 83 8.07 -17.23 -13.06
C HIS A 83 8.35 -17.70 -11.64
N ASP A 84 8.99 -18.86 -11.49
CA ASP A 84 9.26 -19.48 -10.18
C ASP A 84 10.10 -18.63 -9.23
N ASN A 85 11.03 -17.87 -9.79
CA ASN A 85 11.92 -16.96 -9.07
C ASN A 85 11.54 -15.50 -9.31
N GLY A 86 10.33 -15.25 -9.78
CA GLY A 86 9.84 -13.90 -10.05
C GLY A 86 9.85 -13.05 -8.79
N LYS A 87 10.46 -11.87 -8.90
CA LYS A 87 10.32 -10.82 -7.91
C LYS A 87 9.14 -9.95 -8.26
N GLY A 88 8.49 -9.42 -7.23
CA GLY A 88 7.46 -8.41 -7.39
C GLY A 88 8.02 -7.18 -8.12
N ASN A 89 7.30 -6.70 -9.11
CA ASN A 89 7.70 -5.54 -9.89
C ASN A 89 7.35 -4.22 -9.17
N ARG A 90 6.53 -4.29 -8.11
CA ARG A 90 6.15 -3.12 -7.32
C ARG A 90 7.16 -2.87 -6.21
N GLU A 91 7.74 -1.68 -6.20
CA GLU A 91 8.66 -1.27 -5.14
C GLU A 91 7.98 -0.41 -4.06
N SER A 92 6.87 0.28 -4.40
CA SER A 92 6.22 1.21 -3.47
C SER A 92 4.70 1.15 -3.55
N VAL A 93 4.05 1.44 -2.41
CA VAL A 93 2.60 1.64 -2.27
C VAL A 93 2.38 2.94 -1.52
N TYR A 94 1.44 3.75 -2.00
CA TYR A 94 1.05 5.00 -1.38
C TYR A 94 -0.27 4.83 -0.63
N PHE A 95 -0.34 5.35 0.58
CA PHE A 95 -1.52 5.26 1.42
C PHE A 95 -2.26 6.59 1.44
N TRP A 96 -3.53 6.53 1.07
CA TRP A 96 -4.40 7.69 0.99
C TRP A 96 -5.64 7.51 1.84
N TRP A 97 -6.13 8.61 2.39
CA TRP A 97 -7.43 8.69 3.00
C TRP A 97 -8.19 9.86 2.35
N GLY A 98 -9.16 9.54 1.51
CA GLY A 98 -9.77 10.56 0.64
C GLY A 98 -8.71 11.25 -0.23
N THR A 99 -8.50 12.54 -0.03
CA THR A 99 -7.48 13.35 -0.73
C THR A 99 -6.19 13.54 0.07
N GLU A 100 -6.11 12.99 1.29
CA GLU A 100 -4.96 13.14 2.17
C GLU A 100 -3.95 12.00 1.96
N LEU A 101 -2.70 12.36 1.68
CA LEU A 101 -1.60 11.41 1.64
C LEU A 101 -1.17 11.09 3.07
N MET A 102 -1.30 9.82 3.44
CA MET A 102 -1.04 9.34 4.79
C MET A 102 0.38 8.80 4.96
N GLY A 103 0.94 8.22 3.90
CA GLY A 103 2.27 7.62 3.95
C GLY A 103 2.63 6.83 2.72
N ILE A 104 3.78 6.17 2.80
CA ILE A 104 4.33 5.33 1.73
C ILE A 104 4.98 4.10 2.33
N ARG A 105 4.84 2.97 1.65
CA ARG A 105 5.70 1.80 1.83
C ARG A 105 6.64 1.68 0.64
N MET A 106 7.92 1.45 0.90
CA MET A 106 8.91 1.10 -0.12
C MET A 106 9.69 -0.12 0.36
N ARG A 107 9.47 -1.25 -0.30
CA ARG A 107 10.01 -2.55 0.11
C ARG A 107 9.64 -2.87 1.57
N GLU A 108 10.65 -3.05 2.44
CA GLU A 108 10.48 -3.32 3.87
C GLU A 108 10.25 -2.07 4.72
N TYR A 109 10.44 -0.86 4.17
CA TYR A 109 10.28 0.38 4.92
C TYR A 109 8.92 1.01 4.66
N LYS A 110 8.27 1.43 5.73
CA LYS A 110 6.99 2.13 5.70
C LYS A 110 7.05 3.40 6.52
N GLU A 111 6.65 4.48 5.89
CA GLU A 111 6.63 5.82 6.47
C GLU A 111 5.18 6.28 6.63
N HIS A 112 4.82 6.69 7.83
CA HIS A 112 3.59 7.41 8.11
C HIS A 112 3.88 8.90 8.26
N ILE A 113 3.24 9.70 7.42
CA ILE A 113 3.22 11.17 7.52
C ILE A 113 2.06 11.58 8.42
N LYS A 114 0.95 10.88 8.27
CA LYS A 114 -0.27 11.06 9.03
C LYS A 114 -0.82 9.70 9.44
N VAL A 115 -1.53 9.67 10.55
CA VAL A 115 -2.22 8.47 11.03
C VAL A 115 -3.68 8.76 11.32
N ILE A 116 -4.50 7.74 11.23
CA ILE A 116 -5.91 7.83 11.64
C ILE A 116 -5.98 7.41 13.10
N VAL A 117 -6.44 8.33 13.94
CA VAL A 117 -6.58 8.12 15.38
C VAL A 117 -8.07 8.12 15.70
N PRO A 118 -8.61 6.98 16.19
CA PRO A 118 -9.98 6.96 16.70
C PRO A 118 -10.12 7.87 17.90
N GLN A 119 -11.23 8.60 17.98
CA GLN A 119 -11.55 9.50 19.10
C GLN A 119 -11.70 8.75 20.43
N ALA A 120 -12.17 7.51 20.36
CA ALA A 120 -12.28 6.63 21.53
C ALA A 120 -12.05 5.16 21.11
N PRO A 121 -11.60 4.29 22.03
CA PRO A 121 -11.22 2.92 21.72
C PRO A 121 -12.32 2.06 21.08
N HIS A 122 -13.57 2.40 21.27
CA HIS A 122 -14.75 1.66 20.80
C HIS A 122 -15.56 2.40 19.74
N MET A 123 -15.04 3.56 19.27
CA MET A 123 -15.74 4.34 18.24
C MET A 123 -15.39 3.84 16.84
N TRP A 124 -16.37 3.94 15.95
CA TRP A 124 -16.21 3.65 14.52
C TRP A 124 -15.24 4.63 13.87
N ILE A 125 -14.71 4.22 12.72
CA ILE A 125 -13.79 5.03 11.91
C ILE A 125 -14.37 6.41 11.55
N ASP A 126 -15.69 6.51 11.44
CA ASP A 126 -16.39 7.77 11.15
C ASP A 126 -16.15 8.88 12.18
N TYR A 127 -15.73 8.49 13.38
CA TYR A 127 -15.32 9.42 14.45
C TYR A 127 -13.81 9.51 14.63
N ALA A 128 -13.06 9.01 13.66
CA ALA A 128 -11.62 9.12 13.68
C ALA A 128 -11.16 10.48 13.15
N THR A 129 -10.00 10.91 13.60
CA THR A 129 -9.34 12.12 13.10
C THR A 129 -8.04 11.76 12.43
N ILE A 130 -7.69 12.53 11.38
CA ILE A 130 -6.37 12.49 10.80
C ILE A 130 -5.45 13.33 11.67
N GLN A 131 -4.34 12.76 12.10
CA GLN A 131 -3.34 13.40 12.93
C GLN A 131 -1.98 13.34 12.25
N ASP A 132 -1.29 14.47 12.19
CA ASP A 132 0.12 14.51 11.82
C ASP A 132 0.96 13.79 12.87
N VAL A 133 1.96 13.04 12.43
CA VAL A 133 2.82 12.27 13.36
C VAL A 133 3.89 13.12 14.05
N GLY A 134 3.89 14.43 13.83
CA GLY A 134 4.81 15.39 14.43
C GLY A 134 5.88 15.90 13.46
N LEU A 135 7.01 16.35 14.01
CA LEU A 135 8.08 16.99 13.23
C LEU A 135 8.82 16.05 12.31
N ALA A 136 8.77 14.76 12.56
CA ALA A 136 9.39 13.74 11.72
C ALA A 136 8.40 12.58 11.48
N PRO A 137 8.33 12.06 10.24
CA PRO A 137 7.50 10.90 9.93
C PRO A 137 7.88 9.68 10.78
N TRP A 138 6.89 8.83 11.05
CA TRP A 138 7.15 7.53 11.67
C TRP A 138 7.63 6.55 10.60
N LEU A 139 8.87 6.10 10.72
CA LEU A 139 9.46 5.12 9.82
C LEU A 139 9.55 3.77 10.52
N PHE A 140 9.01 2.73 9.92
CA PHE A 140 9.07 1.35 10.38
C PHE A 140 9.84 0.49 9.39
N ASN A 141 10.53 -0.52 9.91
CA ASN A 141 11.08 -1.61 9.10
C ASN A 141 10.20 -2.85 9.32
N LEU A 142 9.36 -3.18 8.37
CA LEU A 142 8.36 -4.25 8.49
C LEU A 142 8.97 -5.66 8.52
N TYR A 143 10.25 -5.83 8.20
CA TYR A 143 10.95 -7.11 8.37
C TYR A 143 11.21 -7.45 9.82
N ILE A 144 11.59 -6.46 10.61
CA ILE A 144 11.93 -6.65 12.04
C ILE A 144 10.79 -6.23 12.97
N ASP A 145 9.90 -5.38 12.48
CA ASP A 145 8.74 -4.86 13.22
C ASP A 145 7.49 -4.86 12.32
N PRO A 146 6.95 -6.03 11.98
CA PRO A 146 5.77 -6.14 11.16
C PRO A 146 4.49 -5.62 11.82
N LYS A 147 4.56 -5.35 13.15
CA LYS A 147 3.45 -4.78 13.91
C LYS A 147 3.48 -3.28 14.03
N GLU A 148 4.52 -2.62 13.51
CA GLU A 148 4.66 -1.16 13.55
C GLU A 148 4.57 -0.59 14.98
N GLU A 149 5.27 -1.25 15.92
CA GLU A 149 5.28 -0.88 17.35
C GLU A 149 6.43 0.06 17.70
N MET A 150 7.56 -0.04 16.98
CA MET A 150 8.80 0.67 17.29
C MET A 150 9.34 1.43 16.07
N PRO A 151 9.02 2.72 15.92
CA PRO A 151 9.58 3.52 14.83
C PRO A 151 11.11 3.49 14.87
N VAL A 152 11.72 3.25 13.73
CA VAL A 152 13.19 3.33 13.58
C VAL A 152 13.58 4.81 13.55
N GLY A 153 14.04 5.33 14.66
CA GLY A 153 14.39 6.74 14.82
C GLY A 153 15.44 7.25 13.83
N HIS A 154 15.96 8.44 14.06
CA HIS A 154 16.82 9.25 13.17
C HIS A 154 18.06 8.56 12.57
N ARG A 155 18.40 7.37 13.00
CA ARG A 155 19.55 6.60 12.50
C ARG A 155 19.41 6.14 11.04
N ARG A 156 18.25 6.35 10.38
CA ARG A 156 18.01 5.91 9.00
C ARG A 156 17.50 7.02 8.07
N ASN A 157 18.01 8.23 8.26
CA ASN A 157 17.67 9.41 7.45
C ASN A 157 17.84 9.20 5.93
N ALA A 158 18.74 8.31 5.51
CA ALA A 158 18.92 7.98 4.10
C ALA A 158 17.63 7.40 3.46
N TRP A 159 16.90 6.58 4.20
CA TRP A 159 15.63 6.02 3.74
C TRP A 159 14.52 7.07 3.64
N LEU A 160 14.46 7.99 4.59
CA LEU A 160 13.51 9.12 4.54
C LEU A 160 13.72 9.96 3.28
N ALA A 161 14.98 10.18 2.87
CA ALA A 161 15.27 10.90 1.64
C ALA A 161 14.77 10.16 0.39
N SER A 162 14.94 8.83 0.33
CA SER A 162 14.46 8.00 -0.78
C SER A 162 12.94 7.96 -0.83
N LEU A 163 12.27 7.78 0.31
CA LEU A 163 10.82 7.82 0.42
C LEU A 163 10.27 9.20 0.02
N GLY A 164 10.89 10.28 0.50
CA GLY A 164 10.53 11.64 0.12
C GLY A 164 10.69 11.93 -1.38
N ALA A 165 11.69 11.36 -2.04
CA ALA A 165 11.86 11.47 -3.49
C ALA A 165 10.71 10.76 -4.24
N GLN A 166 10.35 9.55 -3.80
CA GLN A 166 9.21 8.81 -4.36
C GLN A 166 7.89 9.55 -4.15
N LEU A 167 7.67 10.12 -2.97
CA LEU A 167 6.48 10.94 -2.70
C LEU A 167 6.39 12.16 -3.62
N LYS A 168 7.52 12.84 -3.88
CA LYS A 168 7.55 13.97 -4.83
C LYS A 168 7.20 13.53 -6.25
N THR A 169 7.72 12.39 -6.69
CA THR A 169 7.42 11.83 -8.01
C THR A 169 5.94 11.49 -8.12
N HIS A 170 5.38 10.85 -7.10
CA HIS A 170 3.95 10.54 -7.06
C HIS A 170 3.09 11.82 -7.05
N ALA A 171 3.41 12.80 -6.21
CA ALA A 171 2.69 14.06 -6.17
C ALA A 171 2.74 14.83 -7.49
N ALA A 172 3.80 14.67 -8.30
CA ALA A 172 3.89 15.31 -9.60
C ALA A 172 2.85 14.78 -10.60
N THR A 173 2.35 13.55 -10.44
CA THR A 173 1.29 12.98 -11.28
C THR A 173 -0.01 13.76 -11.15
N PHE A 174 -0.31 14.32 -9.97
CA PHE A 174 -1.51 15.12 -9.72
C PHE A 174 -1.51 16.48 -10.45
N LYS A 175 -0.34 16.98 -10.85
CA LYS A 175 -0.28 18.19 -11.67
C LYS A 175 -0.80 17.93 -13.09
N LYS A 176 -0.51 16.73 -13.62
CA LYS A 176 -0.97 16.32 -14.95
C LYS A 176 -2.40 15.77 -14.92
N TYR A 177 -2.71 15.03 -13.86
CA TYR A 177 -4.00 14.35 -13.67
C TYR A 177 -4.59 14.73 -12.30
N PRO A 178 -5.11 15.95 -12.15
CA PRO A 178 -5.64 16.40 -10.88
C PRO A 178 -6.83 15.53 -10.43
N PRO A 179 -6.94 15.23 -9.12
CA PRO A 179 -8.05 14.46 -8.59
C PRO A 179 -9.36 15.19 -8.91
N LYS A 180 -10.31 14.46 -9.49
CA LYS A 180 -11.65 14.98 -9.75
C LYS A 180 -12.46 14.88 -8.46
N ASN A 181 -13.06 16.00 -8.05
CA ASN A 181 -14.00 16.00 -6.93
C ASN A 181 -15.26 15.26 -7.38
N ILE A 182 -15.42 14.03 -6.94
CA ILE A 182 -16.57 13.17 -7.27
C ILE A 182 -17.76 13.41 -6.35
N GLY A 183 -17.81 14.57 -5.68
CA GLY A 183 -18.99 15.03 -4.92
C GLY A 183 -19.71 13.90 -4.18
N LEU A 184 -19.13 13.44 -3.09
CA LEU A 184 -19.82 12.60 -2.08
C LEU A 184 -20.22 13.50 -0.92
#